data_049231219c2199918e8a16cf725332d5
#
_entry.id   049231219c2199918e8a16cf725332d5
#
_cell.length_a   1.000
_cell.length_b   1.000
_cell.length_c   1.000
_cell.angle_alpha   90.00
_cell.angle_beta   90.00
_cell.angle_gamma   90.00
#
_symmetry.space_group_name_H-M   'P 1'
#
loop_
_entity.id
_entity.type
_entity.pdbx_description
1 polymer ?
#
loop_
_entity_poly.entity_id
_entity_poly.type
_entity_poly.pdbx_seq_one_letter_code
_entity_poly.pdbx_strand_id
1 'polypeptide(L)'
;MKRLLACFAVLSMVAVLAGCAYPIRNDAVVETSRPTYEWKSLAPGELPDTLVIVTMSGGGTRATALAMSVLRAMDKIKLASGASLADEIDIVSSVSGGSVTAGYFALYGTAGLQTLETNFVRKDGMRALIADGLNPIDLTLLASPSKERIDLLVDYLDRQLFHDVTFEKLVERRRRPYLILNAADMVEGTPFPFTQYTMDLLCSDLTKVKLSTAVAASAAFPVALSPITLKNYRPCEAIAKPVWLRAAQQTSWYLDPPRVAWQRTASAYADGQKKFIHLLDGGIADNLGVSEPYRLLTSDDVPVSLKQDIAAGKIKKIVFVMINARSFAGSGLDNSQATPSALAMLTASMDSSIDRATFSTSERIRDLLIERFRGMADDIDREARKPGPMRDKLREIGANFRTVAGNTQFLAVDFDAIGDQRCRTAFHSIETSWALPGNQLDGLNVMGEALLAQNPDFPKVLQTVNARPGPPFATVEQACTVLKPGG
;
A
#
# COMPACT_ATOMS: atom_id res chain seq x y z
N MET A 1 -30.38 -18.92 48.32
CA MET A 1 -29.18 -18.07 48.26
C MET A 1 -27.92 -18.84 47.81
N LYS A 2 -27.48 -19.91 48.44
CA LYS A 2 -26.24 -20.65 48.03
C LYS A 2 -26.25 -21.20 46.60
N ARG A 3 -27.40 -21.67 46.07
CA ARG A 3 -27.53 -22.16 44.69
C ARG A 3 -27.51 -21.03 43.65
N LEU A 4 -28.05 -19.87 43.97
CA LEU A 4 -27.98 -18.68 43.08
C LEU A 4 -26.55 -18.11 43.00
N LEU A 5 -25.83 -18.08 44.11
CA LEU A 5 -24.42 -17.68 44.14
C LEU A 5 -23.51 -18.64 43.34
N ALA A 6 -23.78 -19.95 43.44
CA ALA A 6 -23.04 -20.94 42.65
C ALA A 6 -23.32 -20.82 41.15
N CYS A 7 -24.59 -20.57 40.75
CA CYS A 7 -24.94 -20.30 39.34
C CYS A 7 -24.28 -19.00 38.82
N PHE A 8 -24.25 -17.95 39.64
CA PHE A 8 -23.58 -16.70 39.29
C PHE A 8 -22.04 -16.87 39.13
N ALA A 9 -21.41 -17.65 40.04
CA ALA A 9 -19.99 -17.95 39.96
C ALA A 9 -19.65 -18.81 38.76
N VAL A 10 -20.48 -19.79 38.40
CA VAL A 10 -20.30 -20.61 37.20
C VAL A 10 -20.54 -19.78 35.92
N LEU A 11 -21.56 -18.93 35.87
CA LEU A 11 -21.76 -18.02 34.73
C LEU A 11 -20.62 -17.02 34.58
N SER A 12 -20.09 -16.47 35.69
CA SER A 12 -18.92 -15.57 35.64
C SER A 12 -17.66 -16.31 35.16
N MET A 13 -17.48 -17.54 35.60
CA MET A 13 -16.31 -18.37 35.17
C MET A 13 -16.40 -18.81 33.72
N VAL A 14 -17.59 -19.10 33.20
CA VAL A 14 -17.85 -19.38 31.77
C VAL A 14 -17.67 -18.12 30.94
N ALA A 15 -18.12 -16.95 31.43
CA ALA A 15 -17.90 -15.67 30.74
C ALA A 15 -16.41 -15.29 30.66
N VAL A 16 -15.63 -15.58 31.71
CA VAL A 16 -14.17 -15.37 31.73
C VAL A 16 -13.45 -16.34 30.80
N LEU A 17 -13.90 -17.59 30.68
CA LEU A 17 -13.33 -18.58 29.76
C LEU A 17 -13.70 -18.31 28.29
N ALA A 18 -14.85 -17.71 28.01
CA ALA A 18 -15.24 -17.30 26.67
C ALA A 18 -14.49 -16.03 26.19
N GLY A 19 -13.95 -15.23 27.11
CA GLY A 19 -13.23 -13.98 26.81
C GLY A 19 -11.72 -14.14 26.56
N CYS A 20 -11.18 -15.36 26.56
CA CYS A 20 -9.73 -15.59 26.44
C CYS A 20 -9.24 -15.87 25.00
N ALA A 21 -10.05 -15.68 23.97
CA ALA A 21 -9.64 -15.85 22.59
C ALA A 21 -9.20 -14.52 21.97
N TYR A 22 -7.97 -14.49 21.46
CA TYR A 22 -7.51 -13.36 20.63
C TYR A 22 -8.37 -13.23 19.37
N PRO A 23 -8.69 -12.02 18.92
CA PRO A 23 -9.54 -11.82 17.75
C PRO A 23 -8.85 -12.34 16.48
N ILE A 24 -9.54 -13.20 15.75
CA ILE A 24 -9.14 -13.66 14.41
C ILE A 24 -9.78 -12.70 13.41
N ARG A 25 -8.99 -12.13 12.51
CA ARG A 25 -9.42 -11.04 11.61
C ARG A 25 -9.55 -11.44 10.16
N ASN A 26 -9.48 -12.74 9.89
CA ASN A 26 -9.65 -13.32 8.56
C ASN A 26 -10.37 -14.65 8.65
N ASP A 27 -11.13 -14.98 7.62
CA ASP A 27 -11.92 -16.18 7.52
C ASP A 27 -11.26 -17.21 6.59
N ALA A 28 -11.51 -18.49 6.87
CA ALA A 28 -11.10 -19.57 5.96
C ALA A 28 -11.91 -19.51 4.65
N VAL A 29 -11.30 -19.98 3.57
CA VAL A 29 -12.04 -20.25 2.33
C VAL A 29 -12.98 -21.43 2.55
N VAL A 30 -14.26 -21.21 2.33
CA VAL A 30 -15.31 -22.24 2.45
C VAL A 30 -15.71 -22.77 1.06
N GLU A 31 -15.85 -21.84 0.08
CA GLU A 31 -16.29 -22.18 -1.29
C GLU A 31 -15.27 -21.67 -2.30
N THR A 32 -14.99 -22.49 -3.30
CA THR A 32 -14.05 -22.17 -4.38
C THR A 32 -14.72 -21.47 -5.58
N SER A 33 -16.04 -21.54 -5.69
CA SER A 33 -16.83 -20.98 -6.80
C SER A 33 -17.26 -19.52 -6.61
N ARG A 34 -16.79 -18.87 -5.55
CA ARG A 34 -17.15 -17.49 -5.19
C ARG A 34 -16.43 -16.45 -6.06
N PRO A 35 -16.97 -15.22 -6.20
CA PRO A 35 -16.23 -14.09 -6.72
C PRO A 35 -15.01 -13.79 -5.82
N THR A 36 -13.85 -13.65 -6.43
CA THR A 36 -12.59 -13.34 -5.73
C THR A 36 -12.13 -11.93 -6.04
N TYR A 37 -11.35 -11.32 -5.10
CA TYR A 37 -10.75 -10.03 -5.31
C TYR A 37 -9.49 -10.17 -6.18
N GLU A 38 -9.69 -10.12 -7.49
CA GLU A 38 -8.63 -10.28 -8.48
C GLU A 38 -8.68 -9.15 -9.52
N TRP A 39 -7.53 -8.84 -10.10
CA TRP A 39 -7.41 -7.86 -11.17
C TRP A 39 -8.48 -8.02 -12.28
N LYS A 40 -8.65 -9.25 -12.77
CA LYS A 40 -9.61 -9.58 -13.83
C LYS A 40 -11.07 -9.41 -13.40
N SER A 41 -11.36 -9.52 -12.12
CA SER A 41 -12.72 -9.37 -11.59
C SER A 41 -13.16 -7.91 -11.56
N LEU A 42 -12.20 -6.97 -11.41
CA LEU A 42 -12.49 -5.54 -11.31
C LEU A 42 -12.62 -4.85 -12.66
N ALA A 43 -11.99 -5.37 -13.70
CA ALA A 43 -12.03 -4.79 -15.04
C ALA A 43 -12.46 -5.85 -16.07
N PRO A 44 -13.76 -6.19 -16.12
CA PRO A 44 -14.25 -7.06 -17.17
C PRO A 44 -14.17 -6.33 -18.51
N GLY A 45 -13.27 -6.75 -19.39
CA GLY A 45 -13.05 -6.15 -20.70
C GLY A 45 -11.62 -6.27 -21.18
N GLU A 46 -11.31 -5.61 -22.28
CA GLU A 46 -9.94 -5.53 -22.77
C GLU A 46 -9.09 -4.67 -21.85
N LEU A 47 -7.85 -5.12 -21.61
CA LEU A 47 -6.87 -4.31 -20.89
C LEU A 47 -6.56 -3.05 -21.70
N PRO A 48 -6.39 -1.89 -21.04
CA PRO A 48 -5.95 -0.69 -21.72
C PRO A 48 -4.52 -0.89 -22.27
N ASP A 49 -4.21 -0.27 -23.39
CA ASP A 49 -2.85 -0.28 -23.92
C ASP A 49 -1.87 0.54 -23.04
N THR A 50 -2.40 1.41 -22.21
CA THR A 50 -1.68 2.24 -21.23
C THR A 50 -2.08 1.86 -19.83
N LEU A 51 -1.14 1.37 -19.05
CA LEU A 51 -1.33 1.00 -17.63
C LEU A 51 -0.93 2.17 -16.73
N VAL A 52 -1.84 2.63 -15.89
CA VAL A 52 -1.59 3.71 -14.91
C VAL A 52 -1.49 3.13 -13.51
N ILE A 53 -0.32 3.26 -12.90
CA ILE A 53 -0.02 2.76 -11.56
C ILE A 53 0.29 3.94 -10.64
N VAL A 54 -0.33 3.96 -9.46
CA VAL A 54 -0.05 4.95 -8.42
C VAL A 54 0.42 4.24 -7.17
N THR A 55 1.55 4.67 -6.60
CA THR A 55 2.00 4.19 -5.31
C THR A 55 2.01 5.32 -4.29
N MET A 56 1.60 5.03 -3.05
CA MET A 56 1.42 6.01 -1.97
C MET A 56 2.17 5.54 -0.74
N SER A 57 3.18 6.31 -0.33
CA SER A 57 4.04 5.95 0.81
C SER A 57 3.35 6.09 2.16
N GLY A 58 3.99 5.53 3.19
CA GLY A 58 3.65 5.79 4.57
C GLY A 58 3.95 7.24 5.02
N GLY A 59 3.49 7.59 6.23
CA GLY A 59 3.71 8.90 6.84
C GLY A 59 2.50 9.53 7.53
N GLY A 60 1.56 8.72 8.04
CA GLY A 60 0.38 9.20 8.77
C GLY A 60 -0.48 10.18 7.97
N THR A 61 -1.06 11.17 8.64
CA THR A 61 -1.91 12.20 7.99
C THR A 61 -1.16 13.01 6.93
N ARG A 62 0.18 13.17 7.04
CA ARG A 62 1.00 13.82 6.02
C ARG A 62 0.90 13.08 4.69
N ALA A 63 1.08 11.76 4.70
CA ALA A 63 0.98 10.93 3.50
C ALA A 63 -0.46 10.89 2.95
N THR A 64 -1.45 10.80 3.85
CA THR A 64 -2.87 10.87 3.47
C THR A 64 -3.19 12.17 2.71
N ALA A 65 -2.77 13.32 3.23
CA ALA A 65 -3.03 14.63 2.63
C ALA A 65 -2.28 14.84 1.30
N LEU A 66 -1.00 14.45 1.24
CA LEU A 66 -0.22 14.55 0.00
C LEU A 66 -0.81 13.67 -1.11
N ALA A 67 -1.13 12.42 -0.81
CA ALA A 67 -1.74 11.51 -1.78
C ALA A 67 -3.10 12.03 -2.28
N MET A 68 -3.93 12.55 -1.38
CA MET A 68 -5.20 13.18 -1.73
C MET A 68 -5.01 14.37 -2.67
N SER A 69 -4.02 15.22 -2.40
CA SER A 69 -3.68 16.37 -3.25
C SER A 69 -3.29 15.94 -4.67
N VAL A 70 -2.44 14.91 -4.80
CA VAL A 70 -2.02 14.37 -6.10
C VAL A 70 -3.20 13.77 -6.86
N LEU A 71 -4.08 13.01 -6.21
CA LEU A 71 -5.29 12.48 -6.85
C LEU A 71 -6.22 13.58 -7.36
N ARG A 72 -6.39 14.67 -6.60
CA ARG A 72 -7.13 15.86 -7.06
C ARG A 72 -6.46 16.52 -8.25
N ALA A 73 -5.14 16.60 -8.28
CA ALA A 73 -4.41 17.11 -9.42
C ALA A 73 -4.58 16.21 -10.66
N MET A 74 -4.52 14.90 -10.51
CA MET A 74 -4.78 13.94 -11.59
C MET A 74 -6.23 14.04 -12.11
N ASP A 75 -7.20 14.38 -11.25
CA ASP A 75 -8.59 14.59 -11.67
C ASP A 75 -8.76 15.84 -12.57
N LYS A 76 -7.92 16.86 -12.42
CA LYS A 76 -7.90 18.05 -13.28
C LYS A 76 -7.37 17.76 -14.70
N ILE A 77 -6.65 16.66 -14.90
CA ILE A 77 -6.07 16.27 -16.19
C ILE A 77 -7.12 15.48 -16.98
N LYS A 78 -7.61 16.08 -18.09
CA LYS A 78 -8.66 15.46 -18.89
C LYS A 78 -8.10 14.78 -20.13
N LEU A 79 -8.52 13.54 -20.34
CA LEU A 79 -8.21 12.75 -21.52
C LEU A 79 -9.14 13.12 -22.69
N ALA A 80 -8.80 12.67 -23.87
CA ALA A 80 -9.63 12.87 -25.06
C ALA A 80 -11.03 12.21 -24.94
N SER A 81 -11.14 11.17 -24.12
CA SER A 81 -12.41 10.50 -23.78
C SER A 81 -13.34 11.35 -22.89
N GLY A 82 -12.84 12.41 -22.27
CA GLY A 82 -13.54 13.20 -21.26
C GLY A 82 -13.34 12.70 -19.82
N ALA A 83 -12.82 11.49 -19.63
CA ALA A 83 -12.43 10.98 -18.33
C ALA A 83 -11.23 11.76 -17.75
N SER A 84 -11.01 11.69 -16.44
CA SER A 84 -9.80 12.24 -15.83
C SER A 84 -8.68 11.21 -15.80
N LEU A 85 -7.42 11.68 -15.65
CA LEU A 85 -6.30 10.76 -15.42
C LEU A 85 -6.49 9.96 -14.13
N ALA A 86 -7.18 10.50 -13.13
CA ALA A 86 -7.51 9.78 -11.90
C ALA A 86 -8.51 8.62 -12.15
N ASP A 87 -9.44 8.77 -13.11
CA ASP A 87 -10.38 7.70 -13.49
C ASP A 87 -9.69 6.53 -14.22
N GLU A 88 -8.53 6.80 -14.83
CA GLU A 88 -7.74 5.81 -15.57
C GLU A 88 -6.71 5.08 -14.70
N ILE A 89 -6.68 5.34 -13.41
CA ILE A 89 -5.78 4.61 -12.51
C ILE A 89 -6.19 3.14 -12.46
N ASP A 90 -5.29 2.27 -12.87
CA ASP A 90 -5.49 0.83 -12.93
C ASP A 90 -5.13 0.14 -11.62
N ILE A 91 -4.01 0.54 -11.02
CA ILE A 91 -3.49 -0.05 -9.79
C ILE A 91 -3.14 1.06 -8.81
N VAL A 92 -3.58 0.90 -7.57
CA VAL A 92 -3.12 1.69 -6.44
C VAL A 92 -2.46 0.75 -5.44
N SER A 93 -1.19 0.99 -5.13
CA SER A 93 -0.46 0.28 -4.09
C SER A 93 -0.05 1.26 -3.00
N SER A 94 -0.23 0.91 -1.72
CA SER A 94 -0.11 1.90 -0.67
C SER A 94 0.37 1.33 0.66
N VAL A 95 0.85 2.23 1.51
CA VAL A 95 1.41 1.91 2.83
C VAL A 95 0.91 2.92 3.86
N SER A 96 0.55 2.44 5.07
CA SER A 96 0.29 3.25 6.26
C SER A 96 -0.71 4.40 5.98
N GLY A 97 -0.33 5.65 6.22
CA GLY A 97 -1.17 6.82 5.94
C GLY A 97 -1.62 6.93 4.47
N GLY A 98 -0.80 6.51 3.51
CA GLY A 98 -1.18 6.40 2.10
C GLY A 98 -2.32 5.41 1.87
N SER A 99 -2.39 4.35 2.69
CA SER A 99 -3.44 3.33 2.60
C SER A 99 -4.82 3.85 2.99
N VAL A 100 -4.90 4.89 3.82
CA VAL A 100 -6.17 5.57 4.12
C VAL A 100 -6.74 6.21 2.86
N THR A 101 -5.93 7.00 2.14
CA THR A 101 -6.33 7.63 0.89
C THR A 101 -6.62 6.59 -0.20
N ALA A 102 -5.76 5.58 -0.34
CA ALA A 102 -5.91 4.54 -1.36
C ALA A 102 -7.20 3.73 -1.17
N GLY A 103 -7.50 3.27 0.05
CA GLY A 103 -8.72 2.53 0.37
C GLY A 103 -9.98 3.36 0.14
N TYR A 104 -9.96 4.62 0.55
CA TYR A 104 -11.10 5.52 0.36
C TYR A 104 -11.32 5.89 -1.11
N PHE A 105 -10.23 6.15 -1.85
CA PHE A 105 -10.28 6.40 -3.28
C PHE A 105 -10.78 5.18 -4.07
N ALA A 106 -10.34 3.98 -3.72
CA ALA A 106 -10.83 2.75 -4.35
C ALA A 106 -12.34 2.55 -4.15
N LEU A 107 -12.92 3.01 -3.05
CA LEU A 107 -14.36 2.95 -2.79
C LEU A 107 -15.14 4.06 -3.49
N TYR A 108 -14.65 5.30 -3.45
CA TYR A 108 -15.47 6.46 -3.77
C TYR A 108 -14.92 7.31 -4.92
N GLY A 109 -13.73 6.97 -5.46
CA GLY A 109 -13.07 7.77 -6.49
C GLY A 109 -12.70 9.17 -5.99
N THR A 110 -12.46 10.09 -6.92
CA THR A 110 -12.13 11.49 -6.60
C THR A 110 -13.28 12.24 -5.94
N ALA A 111 -14.53 11.86 -6.20
CA ALA A 111 -15.70 12.45 -5.56
C ALA A 111 -15.71 12.29 -4.04
N GLY A 112 -15.08 11.22 -3.52
CA GLY A 112 -14.96 10.98 -2.07
C GLY A 112 -13.92 11.83 -1.36
N LEU A 113 -12.94 12.41 -2.07
CA LEU A 113 -11.78 13.06 -1.45
C LEU A 113 -12.13 14.26 -0.55
N GLN A 114 -13.22 14.98 -0.84
CA GLN A 114 -13.69 16.06 0.02
C GLN A 114 -14.20 15.53 1.37
N THR A 115 -14.91 14.41 1.34
CA THR A 115 -15.39 13.73 2.58
C THR A 115 -14.22 13.15 3.37
N LEU A 116 -13.22 12.55 2.70
CA LEU A 116 -11.99 12.09 3.36
C LEU A 116 -11.29 13.25 4.08
N GLU A 117 -11.17 14.42 3.44
CA GLU A 117 -10.56 15.58 4.06
C GLU A 117 -11.31 16.02 5.32
N THR A 118 -12.63 16.19 5.23
CA THR A 118 -13.43 16.69 6.34
C THR A 118 -13.60 15.71 7.49
N ASN A 119 -13.74 14.42 7.18
CA ASN A 119 -14.05 13.40 8.18
C ASN A 119 -12.80 12.78 8.81
N PHE A 120 -11.64 12.91 8.19
CA PHE A 120 -10.42 12.28 8.68
C PHE A 120 -9.22 13.25 8.69
N VAL A 121 -8.80 13.78 7.54
CA VAL A 121 -7.54 14.54 7.42
C VAL A 121 -7.52 15.76 8.35
N ARG A 122 -8.66 16.48 8.46
CA ARG A 122 -8.81 17.67 9.32
C ARG A 122 -9.28 17.35 10.73
N LYS A 123 -9.37 16.07 11.10
CA LYS A 123 -9.72 15.64 12.47
C LYS A 123 -8.46 15.34 13.27
N ASP A 124 -8.55 15.55 14.55
CA ASP A 124 -7.51 15.12 15.49
C ASP A 124 -7.70 13.64 15.81
N GLY A 125 -7.22 12.77 14.90
CA GLY A 125 -7.29 11.33 15.06
C GLY A 125 -6.49 10.84 16.28
N MET A 126 -5.38 11.49 16.63
CA MET A 126 -4.58 11.13 17.80
C MET A 126 -5.38 11.32 19.09
N ARG A 127 -6.03 12.49 19.24
CA ARG A 127 -6.88 12.76 20.37
C ARG A 127 -8.06 11.80 20.46
N ALA A 128 -8.66 11.45 19.30
CA ALA A 128 -9.76 10.49 19.25
C ALA A 128 -9.33 9.10 19.73
N LEU A 129 -8.18 8.59 19.25
CA LEU A 129 -7.61 7.30 19.66
C LEU A 129 -7.28 7.25 21.16
N ILE A 130 -6.71 8.34 21.70
CA ILE A 130 -6.42 8.45 23.15
C ILE A 130 -7.73 8.46 23.95
N ALA A 131 -8.73 9.22 23.51
CA ALA A 131 -10.02 9.29 24.21
C ALA A 131 -10.75 7.93 24.20
N ASP A 132 -10.72 7.21 23.07
CA ASP A 132 -11.26 5.86 22.96
C ASP A 132 -10.52 4.91 23.92
N GLY A 133 -9.18 4.93 23.94
CA GLY A 133 -8.38 4.08 24.83
C GLY A 133 -8.57 4.37 26.33
N LEU A 134 -8.98 5.57 26.69
CA LEU A 134 -9.28 5.96 28.07
C LEU A 134 -10.76 5.74 28.46
N ASN A 135 -11.62 5.38 27.49
CA ASN A 135 -13.01 5.03 27.77
C ASN A 135 -13.04 3.81 28.71
N PRO A 136 -13.85 3.81 29.79
CA PRO A 136 -13.90 2.71 30.76
C PRO A 136 -14.23 1.33 30.14
N ILE A 137 -15.04 1.28 29.08
CA ILE A 137 -15.38 0.04 28.39
C ILE A 137 -14.15 -0.45 27.61
N ASP A 138 -13.56 0.40 26.80
CA ASP A 138 -12.38 0.05 26.00
C ASP A 138 -11.16 -0.27 26.87
N LEU A 139 -10.95 0.48 27.96
CA LEU A 139 -9.90 0.19 28.93
C LEU A 139 -10.06 -1.20 29.57
N THR A 140 -11.30 -1.60 29.89
CA THR A 140 -11.59 -2.93 30.41
C THR A 140 -11.34 -4.02 29.36
N LEU A 141 -11.74 -3.76 28.11
CA LEU A 141 -11.49 -4.69 26.99
C LEU A 141 -10.02 -4.81 26.65
N LEU A 142 -9.26 -3.71 26.64
CA LEU A 142 -7.82 -3.69 26.42
C LEU A 142 -7.02 -4.40 27.53
N ALA A 143 -7.60 -4.53 28.72
CA ALA A 143 -7.04 -5.34 29.81
C ALA A 143 -7.30 -6.85 29.62
N SER A 144 -8.03 -7.24 28.58
CA SER A 144 -8.35 -8.64 28.22
C SER A 144 -7.77 -8.99 26.86
N PRO A 145 -7.62 -10.29 26.53
CA PRO A 145 -7.18 -10.70 25.19
C PRO A 145 -8.17 -10.39 24.05
N SER A 146 -9.37 -9.93 24.35
CA SER A 146 -10.45 -9.75 23.37
C SER A 146 -10.36 -8.47 22.55
N LYS A 147 -9.58 -7.48 22.98
CA LYS A 147 -9.33 -6.21 22.27
C LYS A 147 -7.87 -5.81 22.38
N GLU A 148 -7.28 -5.43 21.27
CA GLU A 148 -5.89 -4.98 21.19
C GLU A 148 -5.83 -3.49 20.86
N ARG A 149 -4.67 -2.84 21.07
CA ARG A 149 -4.51 -1.40 20.78
C ARG A 149 -4.78 -1.05 19.32
N ILE A 150 -4.52 -1.98 18.39
CA ILE A 150 -4.80 -1.79 16.98
C ILE A 150 -6.32 -1.70 16.70
N ASP A 151 -7.16 -2.31 17.54
CA ASP A 151 -8.61 -2.26 17.36
C ASP A 151 -9.18 -0.85 17.56
N LEU A 152 -8.51 -0.02 18.33
CA LEU A 152 -8.88 1.40 18.45
C LEU A 152 -8.76 2.10 17.10
N LEU A 153 -7.68 1.80 16.35
CA LEU A 153 -7.50 2.35 15.00
C LEU A 153 -8.50 1.75 14.01
N VAL A 154 -8.73 0.43 14.05
CA VAL A 154 -9.74 -0.23 13.20
C VAL A 154 -11.13 0.39 13.43
N ASP A 155 -11.56 0.50 14.68
CA ASP A 155 -12.85 1.07 15.06
C ASP A 155 -12.96 2.55 14.64
N TYR A 156 -11.89 3.33 14.79
CA TYR A 156 -11.83 4.72 14.37
C TYR A 156 -11.99 4.86 12.85
N LEU A 157 -11.25 4.06 12.08
CA LEU A 157 -11.33 4.05 10.61
C LEU A 157 -12.72 3.59 10.14
N ASP A 158 -13.31 2.59 10.77
CA ASP A 158 -14.67 2.14 10.46
C ASP A 158 -15.70 3.25 10.71
N ARG A 159 -15.67 3.88 11.86
CA ARG A 159 -16.61 4.94 12.21
C ARG A 159 -16.49 6.17 11.31
N GLN A 160 -15.28 6.54 10.92
CA GLN A 160 -15.06 7.78 10.17
C GLN A 160 -15.13 7.59 8.64
N LEU A 161 -14.74 6.43 8.12
CA LEU A 161 -14.48 6.25 6.70
C LEU A 161 -15.09 5.00 6.06
N PHE A 162 -14.92 3.83 6.66
CA PHE A 162 -15.16 2.58 5.94
C PHE A 162 -16.49 1.89 6.28
N HIS A 163 -17.10 2.17 7.44
CA HIS A 163 -18.43 1.69 7.82
C HIS A 163 -18.60 0.17 7.62
N ASP A 164 -17.68 -0.62 8.17
CA ASP A 164 -17.64 -2.08 8.10
C ASP A 164 -17.50 -2.68 6.68
N VAL A 165 -17.16 -1.86 5.69
CA VAL A 165 -16.99 -2.32 4.32
C VAL A 165 -15.81 -3.29 4.20
N THR A 166 -16.04 -4.43 3.54
CA THR A 166 -15.05 -5.45 3.24
C THR A 166 -14.55 -5.35 1.78
N PHE A 167 -13.51 -6.12 1.43
CA PHE A 167 -13.04 -6.24 0.04
C PHE A 167 -14.13 -6.77 -0.91
N GLU A 168 -15.15 -7.47 -0.41
CA GLU A 168 -16.31 -7.90 -1.22
C GLU A 168 -16.97 -6.73 -1.94
N LYS A 169 -17.03 -5.56 -1.28
CA LYS A 169 -17.59 -4.35 -1.90
C LYS A 169 -16.82 -3.87 -3.11
N LEU A 170 -15.49 -4.03 -3.11
CA LEU A 170 -14.67 -3.70 -4.30
C LEU A 170 -14.96 -4.67 -5.44
N VAL A 171 -15.17 -5.98 -5.15
CA VAL A 171 -15.56 -6.97 -6.15
C VAL A 171 -16.92 -6.65 -6.75
N GLU A 172 -17.93 -6.30 -5.92
CA GLU A 172 -19.27 -5.90 -6.38
C GLU A 172 -19.26 -4.70 -7.32
N ARG A 173 -18.39 -3.72 -7.07
CA ARG A 173 -18.28 -2.51 -7.87
C ARG A 173 -17.77 -2.76 -9.28
N ARG A 174 -16.99 -3.83 -9.50
CA ARG A 174 -16.38 -4.17 -10.80
C ARG A 174 -15.70 -2.97 -11.48
N ARG A 175 -14.98 -2.18 -10.70
CA ARG A 175 -14.31 -0.95 -11.18
C ARG A 175 -12.87 -0.89 -10.66
N ARG A 176 -11.97 -0.42 -11.51
CA ARG A 176 -10.62 -0.03 -11.11
C ARG A 176 -10.65 1.15 -10.15
N PRO A 177 -9.62 1.37 -9.35
CA PRO A 177 -8.32 0.69 -9.38
C PRO A 177 -8.32 -0.67 -8.65
N TYR A 178 -7.36 -1.53 -9.02
CA TYR A 178 -6.97 -2.66 -8.18
C TYR A 178 -6.18 -2.13 -6.99
N LEU A 179 -6.75 -2.24 -5.81
CA LEU A 179 -6.18 -1.74 -4.56
C LEU A 179 -5.27 -2.79 -3.94
N ILE A 180 -4.05 -2.41 -3.62
CA ILE A 180 -3.08 -3.22 -2.88
C ILE A 180 -2.69 -2.45 -1.63
N LEU A 181 -3.11 -2.95 -0.47
CA LEU A 181 -2.70 -2.43 0.84
C LEU A 181 -1.53 -3.28 1.33
N ASN A 182 -0.41 -2.66 1.65
CA ASN A 182 0.80 -3.39 2.05
C ASN A 182 1.04 -3.25 3.55
N ALA A 183 1.17 -4.40 4.23
CA ALA A 183 1.71 -4.53 5.57
C ALA A 183 3.08 -5.22 5.52
N ALA A 184 3.73 -5.43 6.65
CA ALA A 184 4.97 -6.18 6.79
C ALA A 184 4.77 -7.40 7.70
N ASP A 185 5.24 -8.58 7.28
CA ASP A 185 5.36 -9.73 8.20
C ASP A 185 6.39 -9.40 9.28
N MET A 186 5.97 -9.38 10.54
CA MET A 186 6.81 -9.01 11.67
C MET A 186 8.04 -9.91 11.82
N VAL A 187 7.94 -11.17 11.43
CA VAL A 187 8.98 -12.18 11.65
C VAL A 187 9.94 -12.24 10.46
N GLU A 188 9.41 -12.18 9.23
CA GLU A 188 10.22 -12.30 8.02
C GLU A 188 10.74 -10.95 7.50
N GLY A 189 10.12 -9.83 7.91
CA GLY A 189 10.45 -8.50 7.38
C GLY A 189 10.12 -8.34 5.89
N THR A 190 9.28 -9.20 5.33
CA THR A 190 8.87 -9.15 3.93
C THR A 190 7.54 -8.42 3.78
N PRO A 191 7.28 -7.76 2.63
CA PRO A 191 5.98 -7.18 2.36
C PRO A 191 4.86 -8.22 2.40
N PHE A 192 3.73 -7.86 2.99
CA PHE A 192 2.49 -8.63 2.98
C PHE A 192 1.42 -7.81 2.25
N PRO A 193 1.26 -7.98 0.92
CA PRO A 193 0.21 -7.31 0.18
C PRO A 193 -1.13 -8.00 0.42
N PHE A 194 -2.17 -7.22 0.75
CA PHE A 194 -3.55 -7.71 0.83
C PHE A 194 -4.11 -7.94 -0.58
N THR A 195 -3.78 -9.09 -1.13
CA THR A 195 -4.24 -9.61 -2.42
C THR A 195 -4.80 -11.00 -2.23
N GLN A 196 -5.74 -11.44 -3.09
CA GLN A 196 -6.31 -12.78 -2.94
C GLN A 196 -5.25 -13.87 -3.03
N TYR A 197 -4.29 -13.76 -3.94
CA TYR A 197 -3.23 -14.78 -4.07
C TYR A 197 -2.28 -14.84 -2.85
N THR A 198 -2.11 -13.76 -2.08
CA THR A 198 -1.41 -13.81 -0.80
C THR A 198 -2.26 -14.51 0.26
N MET A 199 -3.56 -14.20 0.30
CA MET A 199 -4.49 -14.83 1.23
C MET A 199 -4.72 -16.31 0.90
N ASP A 200 -4.64 -16.71 -0.37
CA ASP A 200 -4.69 -18.11 -0.80
C ASP A 200 -3.55 -18.95 -0.23
N LEU A 201 -2.37 -18.37 0.00
CA LEU A 201 -1.28 -19.05 0.70
C LEU A 201 -1.68 -19.45 2.12
N LEU A 202 -2.56 -18.68 2.75
CA LEU A 202 -3.10 -18.93 4.09
C LEU A 202 -4.42 -19.71 4.06
N CYS A 203 -4.92 -20.07 2.89
CA CYS A 203 -6.27 -20.61 2.71
C CYS A 203 -7.37 -19.71 3.28
N SER A 204 -7.25 -18.41 3.05
CA SER A 204 -8.12 -17.39 3.61
C SER A 204 -8.81 -16.56 2.53
N ASP A 205 -10.00 -16.04 2.87
CA ASP A 205 -10.86 -15.25 2.01
C ASP A 205 -10.65 -13.75 2.21
N LEU A 206 -9.98 -13.10 1.24
CA LEU A 206 -9.80 -11.65 1.31
C LEU A 206 -11.12 -10.88 1.26
N THR A 207 -12.13 -11.41 0.55
CA THR A 207 -13.42 -10.69 0.41
C THR A 207 -14.11 -10.45 1.74
N LYS A 208 -13.82 -11.25 2.76
CA LYS A 208 -14.38 -11.13 4.13
C LYS A 208 -13.57 -10.19 5.03
N VAL A 209 -12.38 -9.79 4.62
CA VAL A 209 -11.55 -8.87 5.41
C VAL A 209 -12.08 -7.44 5.26
N LYS A 210 -12.25 -6.74 6.39
CA LYS A 210 -12.64 -5.32 6.38
C LYS A 210 -11.50 -4.46 5.81
N LEU A 211 -11.85 -3.43 5.04
CA LEU A 211 -10.87 -2.46 4.56
C LEU A 211 -10.17 -1.72 5.71
N SER A 212 -10.91 -1.36 6.75
CA SER A 212 -10.35 -0.76 7.97
C SER A 212 -9.28 -1.65 8.63
N THR A 213 -9.49 -2.97 8.68
CA THR A 213 -8.52 -3.93 9.21
C THR A 213 -7.24 -3.96 8.36
N ALA A 214 -7.37 -4.01 7.03
CA ALA A 214 -6.21 -4.03 6.14
C ALA A 214 -5.45 -2.70 6.15
N VAL A 215 -6.16 -1.55 6.21
CA VAL A 215 -5.56 -0.22 6.36
C VAL A 215 -4.85 -0.10 7.71
N ALA A 216 -5.48 -0.57 8.79
CA ALA A 216 -4.88 -0.56 10.13
C ALA A 216 -3.65 -1.48 10.20
N ALA A 217 -3.67 -2.66 9.56
CA ALA A 217 -2.50 -3.54 9.46
C ALA A 217 -1.33 -2.83 8.74
N SER A 218 -1.65 -2.15 7.63
CA SER A 218 -0.67 -1.35 6.88
C SER A 218 -0.10 -0.18 7.68
N ALA A 219 -0.80 0.29 8.72
CA ALA A 219 -0.44 1.41 9.58
C ALA A 219 -0.12 1.00 11.03
N ALA A 220 0.09 -0.28 11.28
CA ALA A 220 0.37 -0.82 12.61
C ALA A 220 1.81 -0.51 13.04
N PHE A 221 2.11 0.78 13.28
CA PHE A 221 3.43 1.22 13.70
C PHE A 221 3.78 0.62 15.07
N PRO A 222 4.92 -0.10 15.17
CA PRO A 222 5.32 -0.79 16.38
C PRO A 222 5.39 0.14 17.59
N VAL A 223 5.18 -0.44 18.78
CA VAL A 223 5.13 0.26 20.07
C VAL A 223 3.84 1.07 20.26
N ALA A 224 3.43 1.89 19.30
CA ALA A 224 2.19 2.66 19.40
C ALA A 224 0.96 1.74 19.27
N LEU A 225 1.00 0.84 18.31
CA LEU A 225 -0.08 -0.10 18.00
C LEU A 225 0.40 -1.55 18.14
N SER A 226 -0.53 -2.46 18.44
CA SER A 226 -0.26 -3.90 18.36
C SER A 226 -0.31 -4.38 16.91
N PRO A 227 0.34 -5.52 16.56
CA PRO A 227 0.23 -6.09 15.22
C PRO A 227 -1.20 -6.57 14.95
N ILE A 228 -1.60 -6.60 13.68
CA ILE A 228 -2.77 -7.36 13.23
C ILE A 228 -2.34 -8.82 13.06
N THR A 229 -3.08 -9.74 13.69
CA THR A 229 -2.81 -11.17 13.61
C THR A 229 -3.79 -11.86 12.67
N LEU A 230 -3.26 -12.52 11.64
CA LEU A 230 -4.02 -13.38 10.74
C LEU A 230 -3.78 -14.85 11.08
N LYS A 231 -4.81 -15.67 10.94
CA LYS A 231 -4.73 -17.12 11.10
C LYS A 231 -4.39 -17.76 9.77
N ASN A 232 -3.45 -18.68 9.79
CA ASN A 232 -3.19 -19.57 8.67
C ASN A 232 -4.07 -20.83 8.81
N TYR A 233 -4.91 -21.07 7.82
CA TYR A 233 -5.85 -22.18 7.80
C TYR A 233 -5.29 -23.43 7.07
N ARG A 234 -3.99 -23.42 6.74
CA ARG A 234 -3.33 -24.62 6.17
C ARG A 234 -3.11 -25.70 7.25
N PRO A 235 -3.27 -26.99 6.88
CA PRO A 235 -3.63 -27.50 5.57
C PRO A 235 -5.10 -27.29 5.23
N CYS A 236 -5.43 -27.04 3.95
CA CYS A 236 -6.79 -27.00 3.44
C CYS A 236 -6.86 -27.60 2.04
N GLU A 237 -8.00 -28.19 1.72
CA GLU A 237 -8.26 -28.84 0.41
C GLU A 237 -8.85 -27.85 -0.61
N ALA A 238 -9.47 -26.77 -0.12
CA ALA A 238 -10.18 -25.81 -0.98
C ALA A 238 -9.25 -25.09 -1.97
N ILE A 239 -8.00 -24.84 -1.60
CA ILE A 239 -7.03 -24.13 -2.44
C ILE A 239 -5.74 -24.95 -2.55
N ALA A 240 -5.41 -25.39 -3.76
CA ALA A 240 -4.15 -26.05 -4.05
C ALA A 240 -2.94 -25.11 -3.83
N LYS A 241 -1.80 -25.70 -3.48
CA LYS A 241 -0.54 -24.91 -3.42
C LYS A 241 -0.21 -24.40 -4.83
N PRO A 242 0.12 -23.11 -4.97
CA PRO A 242 0.46 -22.53 -6.26
C PRO A 242 1.63 -23.24 -6.95
N VAL A 243 1.48 -23.51 -8.24
CA VAL A 243 2.52 -24.19 -9.04
C VAL A 243 3.82 -23.40 -9.08
N TRP A 244 3.71 -22.05 -9.10
CA TRP A 244 4.87 -21.16 -9.14
C TRP A 244 5.78 -21.27 -7.92
N LEU A 245 5.27 -21.70 -6.75
CA LEU A 245 6.12 -21.93 -5.56
C LEU A 245 7.21 -22.97 -5.81
N ARG A 246 6.95 -23.99 -6.62
CA ARG A 246 7.94 -25.01 -6.98
C ARG A 246 8.99 -24.49 -7.95
N ALA A 247 8.58 -23.69 -8.92
CA ALA A 247 9.52 -23.06 -9.87
C ALA A 247 10.42 -22.03 -9.17
N ALA A 248 9.88 -21.36 -8.19
CA ALA A 248 10.54 -20.36 -7.40
C ALA A 248 11.71 -20.90 -6.56
N GLN A 249 11.62 -22.11 -6.03
CA GLN A 249 12.68 -22.77 -5.26
C GLN A 249 13.99 -23.01 -6.06
N GLN A 250 13.94 -22.85 -7.38
CA GLN A 250 15.11 -23.00 -8.28
C GLN A 250 15.85 -21.66 -8.53
N THR A 251 15.37 -20.54 -7.99
CA THR A 251 16.00 -19.24 -8.19
C THR A 251 17.23 -19.10 -7.29
N SER A 252 18.36 -18.71 -7.87
CA SER A 252 19.59 -18.44 -7.12
C SER A 252 19.44 -17.17 -6.29
N TRP A 253 19.68 -17.28 -4.97
CA TRP A 253 19.48 -16.19 -4.01
C TRP A 253 20.25 -14.89 -4.34
N TYR A 254 21.40 -14.99 -4.98
CA TYR A 254 22.23 -13.83 -5.31
C TYR A 254 21.79 -13.09 -6.59
N LEU A 255 20.93 -13.71 -7.41
CA LEU A 255 20.41 -13.08 -8.63
C LEU A 255 19.22 -12.17 -8.37
N ASP A 256 18.38 -12.53 -7.41
CA ASP A 256 17.19 -11.77 -7.03
C ASP A 256 16.86 -12.02 -5.55
N PRO A 257 17.63 -11.44 -4.60
CA PRO A 257 17.45 -11.68 -3.18
C PRO A 257 16.04 -11.35 -2.66
N PRO A 258 15.39 -10.22 -3.06
CA PRO A 258 14.03 -9.92 -2.61
C PRO A 258 13.01 -10.97 -3.06
N ARG A 259 13.13 -11.48 -4.28
CA ARG A 259 12.28 -12.55 -4.81
C ARG A 259 12.46 -13.83 -4.00
N VAL A 260 13.70 -14.22 -3.71
CA VAL A 260 13.99 -15.43 -2.92
C VAL A 260 13.46 -15.29 -1.48
N ALA A 261 13.59 -14.11 -0.86
CA ALA A 261 13.03 -13.86 0.46
C ALA A 261 11.50 -14.02 0.46
N TRP A 262 10.82 -13.40 -0.50
CA TRP A 262 9.37 -13.55 -0.66
C TRP A 262 8.94 -15.01 -0.89
N GLN A 263 9.65 -15.73 -1.76
CA GLN A 263 9.34 -17.14 -2.05
C GLN A 263 9.48 -18.04 -0.83
N ARG A 264 10.49 -17.80 0.01
CA ARG A 264 10.67 -18.51 1.28
C ARG A 264 9.49 -18.25 2.21
N THR A 265 9.09 -17.00 2.38
CA THR A 265 7.94 -16.61 3.18
C THR A 265 6.65 -17.24 2.65
N ALA A 266 6.41 -17.13 1.33
CA ALA A 266 5.23 -17.72 0.67
C ALA A 266 5.17 -19.24 0.83
N SER A 267 6.32 -19.94 0.76
CA SER A 267 6.40 -21.37 1.01
C SER A 267 6.04 -21.71 2.45
N ALA A 268 6.57 -20.97 3.43
CA ALA A 268 6.26 -21.18 4.85
C ALA A 268 4.76 -20.98 5.14
N TYR A 269 4.10 -20.03 4.47
CA TYR A 269 2.65 -19.86 4.54
C TYR A 269 1.91 -21.06 3.95
N ALA A 270 2.21 -21.41 2.70
CA ALA A 270 1.52 -22.47 1.97
C ALA A 270 1.74 -23.88 2.57
N ASP A 271 2.85 -24.08 3.28
CA ASP A 271 3.16 -25.33 3.99
C ASP A 271 2.55 -25.40 5.40
N GLY A 272 1.90 -24.32 5.86
CA GLY A 272 1.31 -24.26 7.20
C GLY A 272 2.35 -24.26 8.34
N GLN A 273 3.60 -23.93 8.03
CA GLN A 273 4.67 -23.84 9.04
C GLN A 273 4.41 -22.72 10.03
N LYS A 274 3.78 -21.62 9.56
CA LYS A 274 3.33 -20.51 10.40
C LYS A 274 1.84 -20.65 10.67
N LYS A 275 1.45 -20.82 11.93
CA LYS A 275 0.05 -20.92 12.34
C LYS A 275 -0.65 -19.56 12.36
N PHE A 276 0.11 -18.52 12.68
CA PHE A 276 -0.33 -17.13 12.73
C PHE A 276 0.68 -16.22 12.03
N ILE A 277 0.20 -15.18 11.39
CA ILE A 277 0.99 -14.15 10.77
C ILE A 277 0.70 -12.83 11.50
N HIS A 278 1.73 -12.22 12.06
CA HIS A 278 1.66 -10.94 12.75
C HIS A 278 2.12 -9.84 11.80
N LEU A 279 1.22 -8.90 11.49
CA LEU A 279 1.43 -7.83 10.54
C LEU A 279 1.70 -6.51 11.26
N LEU A 280 2.76 -5.84 10.85
CA LEU A 280 3.15 -4.50 11.26
C LEU A 280 3.04 -3.52 10.09
N ASP A 281 3.31 -2.23 10.37
CA ASP A 281 3.33 -1.16 9.36
C ASP A 281 4.15 -1.57 8.13
N GLY A 282 3.56 -1.39 6.97
CA GLY A 282 4.17 -1.75 5.70
C GLY A 282 5.47 -1.01 5.40
N GLY A 283 5.65 0.17 5.98
CA GLY A 283 6.88 0.95 5.85
C GLY A 283 8.14 0.23 6.30
N ILE A 284 8.01 -0.77 7.18
CA ILE A 284 9.14 -1.58 7.64
C ILE A 284 9.74 -2.41 6.49
N ALA A 285 8.90 -2.90 5.58
CA ALA A 285 9.31 -3.75 4.46
C ALA A 285 9.42 -2.99 3.14
N ASP A 286 8.47 -2.10 2.85
CA ASP A 286 8.41 -1.30 1.61
C ASP A 286 7.58 -0.04 1.82
N ASN A 287 8.19 1.03 2.28
CA ASN A 287 7.47 2.28 2.60
C ASN A 287 6.88 3.00 1.38
N LEU A 288 7.31 2.69 0.16
CA LEU A 288 6.80 3.28 -1.07
C LEU A 288 5.65 2.47 -1.70
N GLY A 289 5.44 1.23 -1.27
CA GLY A 289 4.47 0.32 -1.83
C GLY A 289 4.78 -0.09 -3.28
N VAL A 290 6.04 -0.06 -3.69
CA VAL A 290 6.46 -0.31 -5.08
C VAL A 290 6.79 -1.78 -5.36
N SER A 291 7.06 -2.58 -4.33
CA SER A 291 7.53 -3.97 -4.48
C SER A 291 6.49 -4.83 -5.20
N GLU A 292 5.21 -4.68 -4.82
CA GLU A 292 4.16 -5.49 -5.43
C GLU A 292 3.85 -5.11 -6.88
N PRO A 293 3.66 -3.82 -7.24
CA PRO A 293 3.57 -3.42 -8.65
C PRO A 293 4.78 -3.86 -9.49
N TYR A 294 6.00 -3.74 -8.97
CA TYR A 294 7.19 -4.23 -9.63
C TYR A 294 7.13 -5.74 -9.90
N ARG A 295 6.70 -6.52 -8.90
CA ARG A 295 6.54 -7.98 -9.02
C ARG A 295 5.50 -8.37 -10.05
N LEU A 296 4.34 -7.69 -10.07
CA LEU A 296 3.28 -7.91 -11.06
C LEU A 296 3.76 -7.67 -12.50
N LEU A 297 4.64 -6.69 -12.69
CA LEU A 297 5.18 -6.31 -14.01
C LEU A 297 6.34 -7.19 -14.47
N THR A 298 7.10 -7.79 -13.55
CA THR A 298 8.40 -8.40 -13.89
C THR A 298 8.51 -9.88 -13.56
N SER A 299 7.57 -10.43 -12.77
CA SER A 299 7.63 -11.82 -12.30
C SER A 299 6.52 -12.69 -12.88
N ASP A 300 6.80 -13.98 -12.99
CA ASP A 300 5.80 -15.02 -13.28
C ASP A 300 5.29 -15.71 -11.99
N ASP A 301 5.72 -15.24 -10.82
CA ASP A 301 5.42 -15.83 -9.50
C ASP A 301 4.11 -15.29 -8.92
N VAL A 302 3.19 -14.89 -9.77
CA VAL A 302 1.87 -14.37 -9.40
C VAL A 302 0.82 -14.89 -10.38
N PRO A 303 -0.39 -15.22 -9.92
CA PRO A 303 -1.46 -15.69 -10.81
C PRO A 303 -1.87 -14.63 -11.83
N VAL A 304 -1.68 -13.36 -11.48
CA VAL A 304 -1.98 -12.19 -12.32
C VAL A 304 -0.65 -11.61 -12.78
N SER A 305 -0.11 -12.10 -13.87
CA SER A 305 1.14 -11.60 -14.42
C SER A 305 0.86 -10.57 -15.50
N LEU A 306 0.98 -9.28 -15.16
CA LEU A 306 0.97 -8.19 -16.14
C LEU A 306 2.13 -8.33 -17.13
N LYS A 307 3.21 -9.00 -16.73
CA LYS A 307 4.31 -9.41 -17.62
C LYS A 307 3.83 -10.22 -18.81
N GLN A 308 2.86 -11.13 -18.61
CA GLN A 308 2.28 -11.90 -19.70
C GLN A 308 1.46 -11.04 -20.65
N ASP A 309 0.75 -10.04 -20.13
CA ASP A 309 -0.01 -9.10 -20.95
C ASP A 309 0.90 -8.14 -21.73
N ILE A 310 2.06 -7.77 -21.16
CA ILE A 310 3.14 -7.08 -21.87
C ILE A 310 3.70 -7.98 -22.98
N ALA A 311 4.03 -9.22 -22.65
CA ALA A 311 4.55 -10.20 -23.63
C ALA A 311 3.58 -10.43 -24.80
N ALA A 312 2.27 -10.40 -24.51
CA ALA A 312 1.21 -10.52 -25.52
C ALA A 312 0.93 -9.21 -26.30
N GLY A 313 1.64 -8.11 -25.99
CA GLY A 313 1.47 -6.82 -26.66
C GLY A 313 0.17 -6.09 -26.31
N LYS A 314 -0.55 -6.50 -25.27
CA LYS A 314 -1.75 -5.83 -24.80
C LYS A 314 -1.41 -4.53 -24.10
N ILE A 315 -0.45 -4.56 -23.17
CA ILE A 315 0.10 -3.37 -22.50
C ILE A 315 1.28 -2.87 -23.32
N LYS A 316 1.24 -1.61 -23.75
CA LYS A 316 2.26 -0.97 -24.60
C LYS A 316 2.95 0.20 -23.89
N LYS A 317 2.28 0.80 -22.90
CA LYS A 317 2.73 2.01 -22.21
C LYS A 317 2.47 1.85 -20.71
N ILE A 318 3.33 2.44 -19.89
CA ILE A 318 3.16 2.49 -18.44
C ILE A 318 3.33 3.93 -17.98
N VAL A 319 2.38 4.42 -17.18
CA VAL A 319 2.52 5.64 -16.39
C VAL A 319 2.60 5.22 -14.92
N PHE A 320 3.75 5.46 -14.32
CA PHE A 320 3.99 5.14 -12.91
C PHE A 320 4.12 6.43 -12.11
N VAL A 321 3.18 6.65 -11.18
CA VAL A 321 3.18 7.82 -10.29
C VAL A 321 3.52 7.36 -8.89
N MET A 322 4.69 7.77 -8.38
CA MET A 322 5.15 7.47 -7.03
C MET A 322 4.96 8.70 -6.14
N ILE A 323 4.16 8.56 -5.10
CA ILE A 323 3.91 9.62 -4.12
C ILE A 323 4.68 9.29 -2.85
N ASN A 324 5.74 10.06 -2.59
CA ASN A 324 6.61 9.87 -1.44
C ASN A 324 6.46 11.04 -0.46
N ALA A 325 5.82 10.77 0.67
CA ALA A 325 5.66 11.73 1.75
C ALA A 325 6.74 11.59 2.83
N ARG A 326 7.97 11.21 2.46
CA ARG A 326 9.09 11.04 3.38
C ARG A 326 9.34 12.31 4.20
N SER A 327 9.67 12.16 5.46
CA SER A 327 10.00 13.25 6.37
C SER A 327 11.31 12.93 7.09
N PHE A 328 12.04 13.94 7.41
CA PHE A 328 13.22 13.91 8.30
C PHE A 328 12.93 14.66 9.59
N ALA A 329 11.71 14.56 10.10
CA ALA A 329 11.35 15.13 11.37
C ALA A 329 12.28 14.52 12.43
N GLY A 330 13.40 15.17 12.66
CA GLY A 330 14.38 14.78 13.66
C GLY A 330 13.66 14.69 14.99
N SER A 331 13.90 13.61 15.71
CA SER A 331 13.33 13.38 17.04
C SER A 331 13.75 14.44 18.09
N GLY A 332 14.51 15.47 17.69
CA GLY A 332 15.16 16.42 18.61
C GLY A 332 16.19 15.77 19.53
N LEU A 333 16.48 14.48 19.34
CA LEU A 333 17.43 13.73 20.16
C LEU A 333 18.84 14.30 20.05
N ASP A 334 19.18 14.86 18.87
CA ASP A 334 20.47 15.47 18.60
C ASP A 334 20.67 16.83 19.32
N ASN A 335 19.59 17.40 19.87
CA ASN A 335 19.64 18.68 20.60
C ASN A 335 19.88 18.48 22.10
N SER A 336 20.06 17.27 22.60
CA SER A 336 20.24 16.95 24.01
C SER A 336 21.41 16.01 24.23
N GLN A 337 22.21 16.27 25.28
CA GLN A 337 23.24 15.34 25.78
C GLN A 337 22.65 14.17 26.57
N ALA A 338 21.38 14.26 26.96
CA ALA A 338 20.72 13.19 27.74
C ALA A 338 20.61 11.93 26.92
N THR A 339 20.90 10.77 27.51
CA THR A 339 20.67 9.48 26.87
C THR A 339 19.20 9.32 26.56
N PRO A 340 18.84 9.07 25.29
CA PRO A 340 17.46 8.84 24.91
C PRO A 340 16.83 7.64 25.66
N SER A 341 15.52 7.71 25.90
CA SER A 341 14.81 6.55 26.46
C SER A 341 14.87 5.35 25.52
N ALA A 342 14.72 4.13 26.06
CA ALA A 342 14.70 2.92 25.23
C ALA A 342 13.63 2.97 24.13
N LEU A 343 12.47 3.57 24.43
CA LEU A 343 11.39 3.80 23.46
C LEU A 343 11.84 4.75 22.35
N ALA A 344 12.43 5.89 22.69
CA ALA A 344 12.93 6.86 21.71
C ALA A 344 14.04 6.27 20.82
N MET A 345 14.94 5.46 21.39
CA MET A 345 15.97 4.75 20.62
C MET A 345 15.36 3.74 19.64
N LEU A 346 14.36 2.97 20.08
CA LEU A 346 13.69 2.00 19.21
C LEU A 346 12.95 2.69 18.04
N THR A 347 12.18 3.73 18.34
CA THR A 347 11.47 4.51 17.33
C THR A 347 12.43 5.13 16.32
N ALA A 348 13.48 5.81 16.78
CA ALA A 348 14.47 6.44 15.89
C ALA A 348 15.22 5.41 15.03
N SER A 349 15.52 4.22 15.58
CA SER A 349 16.18 3.16 14.82
C SER A 349 15.27 2.59 13.71
N MET A 350 13.98 2.50 13.97
CA MET A 350 12.99 2.05 12.97
C MET A 350 12.81 3.12 11.89
N ASP A 351 12.59 4.37 12.26
CA ASP A 351 12.42 5.48 11.31
C ASP A 351 13.62 5.59 10.38
N SER A 352 14.86 5.55 10.94
CA SER A 352 16.08 5.63 10.14
C SER A 352 16.28 4.43 9.22
N SER A 353 15.77 3.25 9.58
CA SER A 353 15.81 2.06 8.72
C SER A 353 14.80 2.18 7.56
N ILE A 354 13.59 2.64 7.84
CA ILE A 354 12.54 2.92 6.85
C ILE A 354 13.03 4.00 5.87
N ASP A 355 13.60 5.09 6.38
CA ASP A 355 14.09 6.19 5.56
C ASP A 355 15.22 5.76 4.61
N ARG A 356 16.16 4.95 5.10
CA ARG A 356 17.26 4.44 4.28
C ARG A 356 16.76 3.51 3.18
N ALA A 357 15.84 2.60 3.50
CA ALA A 357 15.22 1.71 2.52
C ALA A 357 14.43 2.51 1.48
N THR A 358 13.64 3.49 1.92
CA THR A 358 12.86 4.39 1.06
C THR A 358 13.75 5.16 0.09
N PHE A 359 14.84 5.77 0.59
CA PHE A 359 15.79 6.50 -0.25
C PHE A 359 16.42 5.62 -1.33
N SER A 360 16.95 4.47 -0.94
CA SER A 360 17.59 3.55 -1.90
C SER A 360 16.64 3.02 -2.96
N THR A 361 15.36 2.88 -2.62
CA THR A 361 14.33 2.40 -3.56
C THR A 361 13.85 3.53 -4.48
N SER A 362 13.59 4.72 -3.95
CA SER A 362 13.08 5.85 -4.74
C SER A 362 14.04 6.29 -5.85
N GLU A 363 15.34 6.27 -5.59
CA GLU A 363 16.35 6.62 -6.59
C GLU A 363 16.44 5.62 -7.74
N ARG A 364 16.15 4.35 -7.49
CA ARG A 364 16.47 3.27 -8.43
C ARG A 364 15.27 2.64 -9.12
N ILE A 365 14.07 2.80 -8.56
CA ILE A 365 12.90 2.03 -9.04
C ILE A 365 12.58 2.29 -10.52
N ARG A 366 12.74 3.54 -10.99
CA ARG A 366 12.56 3.90 -12.39
C ARG A 366 13.48 3.11 -13.30
N ASP A 367 14.79 3.20 -13.00
CA ASP A 367 15.83 2.61 -13.83
C ASP A 367 15.78 1.09 -13.73
N LEU A 368 15.57 0.55 -12.53
CA LEU A 368 15.39 -0.89 -12.33
C LEU A 368 14.24 -1.44 -13.17
N LEU A 369 13.10 -0.76 -13.24
CA LEU A 369 11.95 -1.21 -14.02
C LEU A 369 12.25 -1.19 -15.52
N ILE A 370 12.80 -0.08 -16.03
CA ILE A 370 13.13 0.08 -17.46
C ILE A 370 14.24 -0.90 -17.89
N GLU A 371 15.30 -1.01 -17.09
CA GLU A 371 16.40 -1.95 -17.34
C GLU A 371 15.94 -3.40 -17.29
N ARG A 372 15.00 -3.72 -16.37
CA ARG A 372 14.43 -5.06 -16.29
C ARG A 372 13.67 -5.42 -17.57
N PHE A 373 12.85 -4.50 -18.10
CA PHE A 373 12.16 -4.74 -19.39
C PHE A 373 13.14 -4.89 -20.55
N ARG A 374 14.20 -4.08 -20.61
CA ARG A 374 15.26 -4.22 -21.62
C ARG A 374 15.99 -5.54 -21.50
N GLY A 375 16.37 -5.92 -20.28
CA GLY A 375 17.02 -7.20 -20.01
C GLY A 375 16.15 -8.39 -20.42
N MET A 376 14.86 -8.37 -20.13
CA MET A 376 13.92 -9.40 -20.59
C MET A 376 13.85 -9.46 -22.12
N ALA A 377 13.81 -8.32 -22.80
CA ALA A 377 13.82 -8.28 -24.26
C ALA A 377 15.10 -8.91 -24.83
N ASP A 378 16.26 -8.58 -24.25
CA ASP A 378 17.57 -9.10 -24.70
C ASP A 378 17.71 -10.60 -24.44
N ASP A 379 17.20 -11.10 -23.31
CA ASP A 379 17.18 -12.54 -23.00
C ASP A 379 16.32 -13.30 -24.00
N ILE A 380 15.13 -12.78 -24.29
CA ILE A 380 14.21 -13.38 -25.27
C ILE A 380 14.81 -13.34 -26.68
N ASP A 381 15.47 -12.26 -27.07
CA ASP A 381 16.13 -12.16 -28.38
C ASP A 381 17.31 -13.13 -28.52
N ARG A 382 18.05 -13.36 -27.42
CA ARG A 382 19.12 -14.40 -27.43
C ARG A 382 18.55 -15.78 -27.69
N GLU A 383 17.39 -16.09 -27.06
CA GLU A 383 16.70 -17.36 -27.32
C GLU A 383 16.14 -17.43 -28.75
N ALA A 384 15.60 -16.32 -29.27
CA ALA A 384 15.10 -16.21 -30.63
C ALA A 384 16.16 -16.36 -31.73
N ARG A 385 17.47 -16.29 -31.40
CA ARG A 385 18.55 -16.58 -32.36
C ARG A 385 18.73 -18.07 -32.61
N LYS A 386 18.27 -18.93 -31.71
CA LYS A 386 18.31 -20.38 -31.89
C LYS A 386 17.29 -20.80 -32.95
N PRO A 387 17.63 -21.76 -33.85
CA PRO A 387 16.67 -22.31 -34.77
C PRO A 387 15.52 -23.02 -34.03
N GLY A 388 14.29 -22.75 -34.45
CA GLY A 388 13.13 -23.41 -33.83
C GLY A 388 11.80 -22.79 -34.25
N PRO A 389 10.66 -23.48 -34.01
CA PRO A 389 9.35 -23.05 -34.48
C PRO A 389 8.85 -21.81 -33.71
N MET A 390 9.39 -21.50 -32.55
CA MET A 390 8.98 -20.36 -31.70
C MET A 390 9.74 -19.05 -32.00
N ARG A 391 10.70 -19.07 -32.94
CA ARG A 391 11.60 -17.95 -33.20
C ARG A 391 10.89 -16.62 -33.46
N ASP A 392 9.89 -16.63 -34.33
CA ASP A 392 9.19 -15.40 -34.72
C ASP A 392 8.29 -14.90 -33.56
N LYS A 393 7.68 -15.78 -32.82
CA LYS A 393 6.92 -15.46 -31.61
C LYS A 393 7.82 -14.85 -30.51
N LEU A 394 9.01 -15.40 -30.30
CA LEU A 394 9.98 -14.85 -29.37
C LEU A 394 10.43 -13.45 -29.78
N ARG A 395 10.67 -13.20 -31.07
CA ARG A 395 10.99 -11.86 -31.56
C ARG A 395 9.89 -10.84 -31.31
N GLU A 396 8.63 -11.24 -31.54
CA GLU A 396 7.46 -10.42 -31.22
C GLU A 396 7.42 -10.08 -29.73
N ILE A 397 7.57 -11.06 -28.84
CA ILE A 397 7.61 -10.86 -27.39
C ILE A 397 8.75 -9.90 -26.99
N GLY A 398 9.96 -10.09 -27.50
CA GLY A 398 11.09 -9.19 -27.27
C GLY A 398 10.81 -7.76 -27.72
N ALA A 399 10.16 -7.60 -28.88
CA ALA A 399 9.74 -6.28 -29.39
C ALA A 399 8.71 -5.62 -28.47
N ASN A 400 7.76 -6.38 -27.90
CA ASN A 400 6.75 -5.86 -26.97
C ASN A 400 7.41 -5.33 -25.67
N PHE A 401 8.37 -6.05 -25.09
CA PHE A 401 9.12 -5.57 -23.92
C PHE A 401 9.93 -4.29 -24.22
N ARG A 402 10.56 -4.19 -25.41
CA ARG A 402 11.24 -2.95 -25.82
C ARG A 402 10.28 -1.79 -25.97
N THR A 403 9.09 -2.05 -26.53
CA THR A 403 8.04 -1.05 -26.68
C THR A 403 7.64 -0.48 -25.33
N VAL A 404 7.38 -1.34 -24.33
CA VAL A 404 7.04 -0.89 -22.98
C VAL A 404 8.20 -0.16 -22.33
N ALA A 405 9.43 -0.67 -22.43
CA ALA A 405 10.64 -0.01 -21.89
C ALA A 405 10.80 1.43 -22.43
N GLY A 406 10.51 1.64 -23.74
CA GLY A 406 10.57 2.97 -24.38
C GLY A 406 9.39 3.89 -24.05
N ASN A 407 8.26 3.32 -23.61
CA ASN A 407 7.01 4.05 -23.32
C ASN A 407 6.62 4.01 -21.82
N THR A 408 7.57 3.73 -20.94
CA THR A 408 7.38 3.84 -19.49
C THR A 408 7.72 5.24 -19.04
N GLN A 409 6.74 5.94 -18.48
CA GLN A 409 6.90 7.26 -17.87
C GLN A 409 6.81 7.13 -16.35
N PHE A 410 7.67 7.86 -15.64
CA PHE A 410 7.75 7.81 -14.19
C PHE A 410 7.65 9.21 -13.60
N LEU A 411 6.63 9.45 -12.78
CA LEU A 411 6.46 10.69 -12.02
C LEU A 411 6.72 10.43 -10.54
N ALA A 412 7.74 11.06 -9.99
CA ALA A 412 7.97 11.09 -8.55
C ALA A 412 7.43 12.40 -7.98
N VAL A 413 6.51 12.30 -7.03
CA VAL A 413 6.08 13.40 -6.17
C VAL A 413 6.79 13.22 -4.83
N ASP A 414 7.80 14.03 -4.59
CA ASP A 414 8.71 13.92 -3.43
C ASP A 414 9.13 15.32 -2.99
N PHE A 415 9.24 15.54 -1.69
CA PHE A 415 9.66 16.85 -1.14
C PHE A 415 11.11 17.20 -1.52
N ASP A 416 11.95 16.23 -1.87
CA ASP A 416 13.30 16.50 -2.37
C ASP A 416 13.30 17.29 -3.69
N ALA A 417 12.20 17.28 -4.44
CA ALA A 417 12.03 18.09 -5.64
C ALA A 417 11.75 19.58 -5.36
N ILE A 418 11.56 19.98 -4.11
CA ILE A 418 11.39 21.39 -3.72
C ILE A 418 12.75 22.11 -3.81
N GLY A 419 12.87 23.07 -4.72
CA GLY A 419 14.13 23.80 -4.97
C GLY A 419 14.55 24.69 -3.80
N ASP A 420 13.61 25.42 -3.18
CA ASP A 420 13.88 26.26 -2.01
C ASP A 420 14.21 25.40 -0.78
N GLN A 421 15.42 25.56 -0.25
CA GLN A 421 15.92 24.75 0.86
C GLN A 421 15.11 24.94 2.17
N ARG A 422 14.66 26.17 2.46
CA ARG A 422 13.89 26.44 3.69
C ARG A 422 12.53 25.77 3.61
N CYS A 423 11.87 25.93 2.48
CA CYS A 423 10.59 25.30 2.23
C CYS A 423 10.73 23.77 2.25
N ARG A 424 11.71 23.19 1.57
CA ARG A 424 11.99 21.76 1.57
C ARG A 424 12.19 21.22 2.98
N THR A 425 13.02 21.90 3.79
CA THR A 425 13.22 21.52 5.20
C THR A 425 11.92 21.58 5.99
N ALA A 426 11.10 22.62 5.78
CA ALA A 426 9.81 22.74 6.46
C ALA A 426 8.84 21.60 6.12
N PHE A 427 8.75 21.16 4.85
CA PHE A 427 7.94 20.00 4.49
C PHE A 427 8.51 18.69 5.05
N HIS A 428 9.81 18.51 5.03
CA HIS A 428 10.46 17.35 5.65
C HIS A 428 10.35 17.32 7.18
N SER A 429 10.10 18.45 7.83
CA SER A 429 9.91 18.50 9.29
C SER A 429 8.48 18.25 9.75
N ILE A 430 7.53 18.07 8.83
CA ILE A 430 6.16 17.69 9.19
C ILE A 430 6.18 16.29 9.79
N GLU A 431 5.69 16.15 11.01
CA GLU A 431 5.73 14.91 11.77
C GLU A 431 4.84 13.80 11.17
N THR A 432 5.20 12.54 11.43
CA THR A 432 4.32 11.39 11.22
C THR A 432 3.34 11.30 12.39
N SER A 433 2.10 11.73 12.19
CA SER A 433 1.05 11.80 13.21
C SER A 433 -0.32 11.54 12.60
N TRP A 434 -1.32 11.22 13.44
CA TRP A 434 -2.73 11.18 13.08
C TRP A 434 -3.46 12.52 13.32
N ALA A 435 -2.70 13.59 13.56
CA ALA A 435 -3.19 14.95 13.66
C ALA A 435 -2.11 15.92 13.19
N LEU A 436 -2.46 16.88 12.34
CA LEU A 436 -1.54 17.93 11.88
C LEU A 436 -2.20 19.31 12.01
N PRO A 437 -1.41 20.36 12.24
CA PRO A 437 -1.86 21.74 12.19
C PRO A 437 -2.48 22.11 10.85
N GLY A 438 -3.49 22.99 10.86
CA GLY A 438 -4.21 23.39 9.65
C GLY A 438 -3.35 23.94 8.54
N ASN A 439 -2.35 24.79 8.87
CA ASN A 439 -1.40 25.33 7.88
C ASN A 439 -0.54 24.24 7.22
N GLN A 440 -0.17 23.20 7.95
CA GLN A 440 0.56 22.06 7.37
C GLN A 440 -0.33 21.27 6.39
N LEU A 441 -1.59 21.04 6.78
CA LEU A 441 -2.56 20.38 5.89
C LEU A 441 -2.82 21.20 4.62
N ASP A 442 -3.00 22.50 4.77
CA ASP A 442 -3.21 23.40 3.62
C ASP A 442 -1.98 23.45 2.72
N GLY A 443 -0.78 23.48 3.29
CA GLY A 443 0.48 23.39 2.56
C GLY A 443 0.60 22.07 1.78
N LEU A 444 0.29 20.92 2.40
CA LEU A 444 0.32 19.61 1.75
C LEU A 444 -0.71 19.50 0.62
N ASN A 445 -1.92 20.05 0.81
CA ASN A 445 -2.95 20.07 -0.20
C ASN A 445 -2.56 20.86 -1.47
N VAL A 446 -1.72 21.86 -1.33
CA VAL A 446 -1.17 22.63 -2.47
C VAL A 446 0.08 21.97 -3.03
N MET A 447 0.94 21.42 -2.17
CA MET A 447 2.25 20.87 -2.56
C MET A 447 2.14 19.65 -3.46
N GLY A 448 1.20 18.73 -3.22
CA GLY A 448 1.05 17.55 -4.05
C GLY A 448 0.72 17.87 -5.51
N GLU A 449 -0.16 18.83 -5.72
CA GLU A 449 -0.49 19.35 -7.05
C GLU A 449 0.73 20.02 -7.70
N ALA A 450 1.43 20.86 -6.95
CA ALA A 450 2.59 21.59 -7.44
C ALA A 450 3.74 20.67 -7.86
N LEU A 451 4.05 19.67 -7.04
CA LEU A 451 5.13 18.70 -7.31
C LEU A 451 4.81 17.80 -8.51
N LEU A 452 3.54 17.41 -8.67
CA LEU A 452 3.13 16.67 -9.85
C LEU A 452 3.34 17.48 -11.13
N ALA A 453 2.86 18.73 -11.13
CA ALA A 453 2.89 19.60 -12.32
C ALA A 453 4.31 20.08 -12.69
N GLN A 454 5.20 20.29 -11.72
CA GLN A 454 6.59 20.70 -11.97
C GLN A 454 7.52 19.55 -12.35
N ASN A 455 7.07 18.29 -12.26
CA ASN A 455 7.91 17.15 -12.61
C ASN A 455 8.34 17.24 -14.09
N PRO A 456 9.64 17.11 -14.42
CA PRO A 456 10.13 17.26 -15.80
C PRO A 456 9.56 16.23 -16.77
N ASP A 457 9.09 15.08 -16.29
CA ASP A 457 8.45 14.07 -17.13
C ASP A 457 6.92 14.26 -17.27
N PHE A 458 6.34 15.23 -16.56
CA PHE A 458 4.89 15.52 -16.63
C PHE A 458 4.38 15.80 -18.06
N PRO A 459 5.05 16.61 -18.90
CA PRO A 459 4.62 16.82 -20.29
C PRO A 459 4.62 15.51 -21.11
N LYS A 460 5.56 14.60 -20.87
CA LYS A 460 5.62 13.30 -21.53
C LYS A 460 4.46 12.39 -21.11
N VAL A 461 4.09 12.44 -19.82
CA VAL A 461 2.90 11.71 -19.34
C VAL A 461 1.65 12.20 -20.05
N LEU A 462 1.44 13.52 -20.16
CA LEU A 462 0.29 14.09 -20.88
C LEU A 462 0.24 13.58 -22.33
N GLN A 463 1.37 13.53 -23.02
CA GLN A 463 1.47 12.97 -24.37
C GLN A 463 1.14 11.47 -24.40
N THR A 464 1.69 10.70 -23.45
CA THR A 464 1.51 9.24 -23.37
C THR A 464 0.04 8.86 -23.22
N VAL A 465 -0.71 9.60 -22.38
CA VAL A 465 -2.14 9.36 -22.13
C VAL A 465 -3.07 10.18 -23.04
N ASN A 466 -2.51 10.94 -23.98
CA ASN A 466 -3.26 11.83 -24.88
C ASN A 466 -4.19 12.77 -24.11
N ALA A 467 -3.66 13.40 -23.07
CA ALA A 467 -4.39 14.31 -22.19
C ALA A 467 -3.97 15.76 -22.39
N ARG A 468 -4.86 16.66 -22.02
CA ARG A 468 -4.59 18.09 -21.89
C ARG A 468 -4.53 18.46 -20.41
N PRO A 469 -3.61 19.35 -19.99
CA PRO A 469 -3.65 19.88 -18.65
C PRO A 469 -4.98 20.60 -18.45
N GLY A 470 -5.54 20.47 -17.26
CA GLY A 470 -6.71 21.21 -16.82
C GLY A 470 -6.40 22.70 -16.55
N PRO A 471 -7.18 23.34 -15.66
CA PRO A 471 -6.88 24.70 -15.21
C PRO A 471 -5.48 24.78 -14.61
N PRO A 472 -4.90 26.00 -14.45
CA PRO A 472 -3.55 26.16 -13.92
C PRO A 472 -3.35 25.39 -12.62
N PHE A 473 -2.26 24.65 -12.55
CA PHE A 473 -1.86 23.96 -11.32
C PHE A 473 -1.24 24.95 -10.33
N ALA A 474 -1.33 24.61 -9.04
CA ALA A 474 -0.63 25.33 -8.00
C ALA A 474 0.91 25.26 -8.21
N THR A 475 1.62 26.24 -7.66
CA THR A 475 3.09 26.26 -7.70
C THR A 475 3.67 25.88 -6.34
N VAL A 476 4.93 25.40 -6.35
CA VAL A 476 5.68 25.13 -5.11
C VAL A 476 5.81 26.38 -4.25
N GLU A 477 5.98 27.56 -4.86
CA GLU A 477 6.07 28.82 -4.13
C GLU A 477 4.77 29.14 -3.38
N GLN A 478 3.61 28.88 -3.98
CA GLN A 478 2.32 29.01 -3.31
C GLN A 478 2.21 28.08 -2.11
N ALA A 479 2.60 26.81 -2.26
CA ALA A 479 2.60 25.84 -1.15
C ALA A 479 3.52 26.26 -0.01
N CYS A 480 4.72 26.76 -0.33
CA CYS A 480 5.66 27.29 0.65
C CYS A 480 5.09 28.49 1.42
N THR A 481 4.40 29.38 0.72
CA THR A 481 3.74 30.55 1.33
C THR A 481 2.62 30.14 2.28
N VAL A 482 1.83 29.12 1.91
CA VAL A 482 0.73 28.60 2.73
C VAL A 482 1.26 27.92 4.00
N LEU A 483 2.31 27.11 3.87
CA LEU A 483 2.94 26.44 5.02
C LEU A 483 3.52 27.45 6.01
N LYS A 484 3.98 28.62 5.55
CA LYS A 484 4.68 29.66 6.35
C LYS A 484 5.80 29.02 7.17
N PRO A 485 6.87 28.51 6.54
CA PRO A 485 8.02 28.05 7.30
C PRO A 485 8.48 29.17 8.19
N GLY A 486 8.61 28.91 9.51
CA GLY A 486 8.94 29.91 10.53
C GLY A 486 10.15 30.73 10.14
N GLY A 487 10.06 32.06 10.38
CA GLY A 487 11.15 33.01 10.13
C GLY A 487 12.31 32.78 11.08
#